data_9cf2e74373ffeb30a433c43b15eceed7
#
_entry.id   9cf2e74373ffeb30a433c43b15eceed7
#
_cell.length_a   1.000
_cell.length_b   1.000
_cell.length_c   1.000
_cell.angle_alpha   90.00
_cell.angle_beta   90.00
_cell.angle_gamma   90.00
#
_symmetry.space_group_name_H-M   'P 1'
#
loop_
_entity.id
_entity.type
_entity.pdbx_description
1 polymer ?
#
loop_
_entity_poly.entity_id
_entity_poly.type
_entity_poly.pdbx_seq_one_letter_code
_entity_poly.pdbx_strand_id
1 'polypeptide(L)'
;RYGLYVVDEANIETHGMVPMSRLADDPRWLPAMSERVTRMVQRDRNHPSIIIWSLGNESGHGANHDALYRWIKTTDPTRPVQYEGGGANTAATDIVCPMYARVDCDQPFPAVPKWSIKKWIGMPDETRPLILCEYAHAMGNSFGGFAKYWQAFRDHPRLQGGFVWDWVDQALTKKDENGNAFWAYGGDFGDKPNDRQFCLNGLVFPDRTPHPALYEAQRAQQFFTF
;
A
#
# COMPACT_ATOMS: atom_id res chain seq x y z
N ARG A 1 14.14 -1.14 17.29
CA ARG A 1 14.04 -0.32 18.51
C ARG A 1 12.60 -0.17 18.99
N TYR A 2 11.65 0.02 18.06
CA TYR A 2 10.24 0.26 18.37
C TYR A 2 9.36 -0.99 18.20
N GLY A 3 9.91 -2.14 17.80
CA GLY A 3 9.15 -3.37 17.57
C GLY A 3 8.22 -3.34 16.35
N LEU A 4 8.44 -2.41 15.43
CA LEU A 4 7.65 -2.29 14.21
C LEU A 4 8.15 -3.27 13.15
N TYR A 5 7.22 -3.92 12.48
CA TYR A 5 7.48 -4.66 11.25
C TYR A 5 7.43 -3.72 10.04
N VAL A 6 8.21 -4.05 9.02
CA VAL A 6 8.37 -3.22 7.82
C VAL A 6 8.10 -4.08 6.58
N VAL A 7 7.33 -3.55 5.66
CA VAL A 7 7.34 -3.95 4.26
C VAL A 7 8.25 -2.97 3.54
N ASP A 8 9.32 -3.47 2.93
CA ASP A 8 10.24 -2.64 2.16
C ASP A 8 9.87 -2.74 0.69
N GLU A 9 9.61 -1.58 0.06
CA GLU A 9 9.03 -1.52 -1.27
C GLU A 9 9.96 -0.86 -2.27
N ALA A 10 10.10 -1.50 -3.43
CA ALA A 10 10.86 -0.96 -4.54
C ALA A 10 10.16 0.25 -5.19
N ASN A 11 10.94 1.27 -5.51
CA ASN A 11 10.45 2.45 -6.21
C ASN A 11 10.13 2.12 -7.68
N ILE A 12 9.03 1.40 -7.90
CA ILE A 12 8.46 1.07 -9.21
C ILE A 12 7.00 1.48 -9.18
N GLU A 13 6.65 2.50 -9.97
CA GLU A 13 5.28 2.97 -10.13
C GLU A 13 5.07 3.52 -11.53
N THR A 14 3.97 3.11 -12.18
CA THR A 14 3.61 3.54 -13.53
C THR A 14 2.12 3.87 -13.66
N HIS A 15 1.48 4.30 -12.58
CA HIS A 15 0.04 4.53 -12.47
C HIS A 15 -0.52 5.42 -13.60
N GLY A 16 0.22 6.45 -14.00
CA GLY A 16 -0.19 7.34 -15.09
C GLY A 16 -0.07 6.76 -16.50
N MET A 17 0.44 5.55 -16.67
CA MET A 17 0.59 4.92 -17.99
C MET A 17 -0.71 4.26 -18.46
N VAL A 18 -0.93 4.26 -19.76
CA VAL A 18 -2.08 3.57 -20.39
C VAL A 18 -1.55 2.63 -21.50
N PRO A 19 -1.69 1.30 -21.36
CA PRO A 19 -2.11 0.60 -20.14
C PRO A 19 -1.06 0.73 -19.02
N MET A 20 -1.49 0.59 -17.78
CA MET A 20 -0.62 0.69 -16.61
C MET A 20 0.55 -0.32 -16.66
N SER A 21 0.33 -1.53 -17.21
CA SER A 21 1.33 -2.59 -17.39
C SER A 21 2.35 -2.33 -18.50
N ARG A 22 2.25 -1.22 -19.22
CA ARG A 22 3.07 -0.96 -20.40
C ARG A 22 4.57 -1.16 -20.20
N LEU A 23 5.11 -0.75 -19.06
CA LEU A 23 6.52 -0.91 -18.75
C LEU A 23 6.82 -2.28 -18.13
N ALA A 24 5.83 -2.90 -17.49
CA ALA A 24 5.94 -4.20 -16.84
C ALA A 24 6.20 -5.36 -17.85
N ASP A 25 5.70 -5.21 -19.07
CA ASP A 25 5.87 -6.19 -20.16
C ASP A 25 6.98 -5.82 -21.15
N ASP A 26 7.53 -4.62 -21.06
CA ASP A 26 8.59 -4.18 -21.97
C ASP A 26 9.96 -4.58 -21.42
N PRO A 27 10.69 -5.51 -22.08
CA PRO A 27 11.97 -5.99 -21.59
C PRO A 27 13.06 -4.94 -21.53
N ARG A 28 12.91 -3.82 -22.25
CA ARG A 28 13.84 -2.67 -22.19
C ARG A 28 13.86 -2.02 -20.80
N TRP A 29 12.78 -2.15 -20.02
CA TRP A 29 12.66 -1.61 -18.67
C TRP A 29 13.11 -2.57 -17.57
N LEU A 30 13.33 -3.85 -17.90
CA LEU A 30 13.79 -4.84 -16.93
C LEU A 30 15.08 -4.40 -16.20
N PRO A 31 16.12 -3.86 -16.86
CA PRO A 31 17.32 -3.40 -16.15
C PRO A 31 17.04 -2.31 -15.12
N ALA A 32 16.23 -1.29 -15.47
CA ALA A 32 15.89 -0.19 -14.57
C ALA A 32 15.05 -0.66 -13.37
N MET A 33 14.10 -1.58 -13.59
CA MET A 33 13.30 -2.18 -12.53
C MET A 33 14.17 -3.10 -11.65
N SER A 34 15.06 -3.90 -12.26
CA SER A 34 15.97 -4.77 -11.52
C SER A 34 16.92 -4.01 -10.61
N GLU A 35 17.49 -2.90 -11.09
CA GLU A 35 18.35 -2.02 -10.27
C GLU A 35 17.65 -1.56 -8.98
N ARG A 36 16.37 -1.18 -9.07
CA ARG A 36 15.59 -0.73 -7.92
C ARG A 36 15.37 -1.84 -6.91
N VAL A 37 14.91 -3.00 -7.37
CA VAL A 37 14.63 -4.15 -6.51
C VAL A 37 15.90 -4.74 -5.91
N THR A 38 16.93 -4.95 -6.74
CA THR A 38 18.17 -5.60 -6.27
C THR A 38 18.93 -4.72 -5.28
N ARG A 39 18.99 -3.41 -5.52
CA ARG A 39 19.63 -2.48 -4.59
C ARG A 39 18.89 -2.40 -3.25
N MET A 40 17.55 -2.37 -3.28
CA MET A 40 16.73 -2.41 -2.07
C MET A 40 17.06 -3.66 -1.24
N VAL A 41 16.91 -4.83 -1.82
CA VAL A 41 17.15 -6.10 -1.11
C VAL A 41 18.59 -6.21 -0.61
N GLN A 42 19.58 -5.85 -1.43
CA GLN A 42 20.98 -5.94 -1.04
C GLN A 42 21.36 -4.95 0.07
N ARG A 43 20.80 -3.75 0.05
CA ARG A 43 21.01 -2.73 1.08
C ARG A 43 20.39 -3.13 2.40
N ASP A 44 19.14 -3.65 2.35
CA ASP A 44 18.27 -3.70 3.51
C ASP A 44 18.07 -5.10 4.10
N ARG A 45 18.55 -6.17 3.45
CA ARG A 45 18.37 -7.56 3.89
C ARG A 45 18.84 -7.88 5.32
N ASN A 46 19.73 -7.07 5.88
CA ASN A 46 20.24 -7.23 7.24
C ASN A 46 19.38 -6.53 8.31
N HIS A 47 18.27 -5.92 7.92
CA HIS A 47 17.31 -5.32 8.86
C HIS A 47 16.24 -6.35 9.27
N PRO A 48 16.25 -6.86 10.51
CA PRO A 48 15.32 -7.89 10.96
C PRO A 48 13.87 -7.39 11.06
N SER A 49 13.65 -6.07 11.09
CA SER A 49 12.32 -5.47 11.04
C SER A 49 11.62 -5.65 9.69
N ILE A 50 12.38 -5.81 8.61
CA ILE A 50 11.82 -6.06 7.28
C ILE A 50 11.38 -7.52 7.24
N ILE A 51 10.08 -7.73 7.09
CA ILE A 51 9.47 -9.06 7.07
C ILE A 51 8.88 -9.42 5.70
N ILE A 52 8.66 -8.44 4.84
CA ILE A 52 8.08 -8.61 3.50
C ILE A 52 8.84 -7.70 2.53
N TRP A 53 9.12 -8.20 1.32
CA TRP A 53 9.57 -7.40 0.18
C TRP A 53 8.39 -7.05 -0.72
N SER A 54 8.30 -5.82 -1.21
CA SER A 54 7.30 -5.40 -2.19
C SER A 54 7.94 -4.99 -3.51
N LEU A 55 7.35 -5.43 -4.62
CA LEU A 55 7.87 -5.17 -5.97
C LEU A 55 7.52 -3.78 -6.53
N GLY A 56 6.76 -3.00 -5.79
CA GLY A 56 6.35 -1.66 -6.21
C GLY A 56 4.85 -1.44 -6.08
N ASN A 57 4.37 -0.37 -6.70
CA ASN A 57 3.00 0.11 -6.60
C ASN A 57 2.41 0.39 -7.99
N GLU A 58 1.13 0.07 -8.19
CA GLU A 58 0.27 0.47 -9.30
C GLU A 58 0.98 0.51 -10.68
N SER A 59 1.64 -0.59 -11.04
CA SER A 59 2.39 -0.74 -12.29
C SER A 59 1.85 -1.83 -13.21
N GLY A 60 0.62 -2.32 -12.93
CA GLY A 60 0.09 -3.50 -13.60
C GLY A 60 0.96 -4.72 -13.33
N HIS A 61 0.83 -5.76 -14.13
CA HIS A 61 1.65 -6.97 -14.01
C HIS A 61 2.22 -7.34 -15.37
N GLY A 62 3.43 -7.89 -15.38
CA GLY A 62 4.09 -8.34 -16.61
C GLY A 62 5.32 -9.18 -16.33
N ALA A 63 5.96 -9.64 -17.40
CA ALA A 63 7.11 -10.53 -17.34
C ALA A 63 8.28 -9.98 -16.50
N ASN A 64 8.43 -8.66 -16.43
CA ASN A 64 9.44 -8.03 -15.59
C ASN A 64 9.18 -8.29 -14.10
N HIS A 65 7.93 -8.17 -13.63
CA HIS A 65 7.58 -8.49 -12.24
C HIS A 65 7.79 -9.95 -11.92
N ASP A 66 7.46 -10.89 -12.83
CA ASP A 66 7.72 -12.31 -12.64
C ASP A 66 9.21 -12.61 -12.52
N ALA A 67 10.04 -11.94 -13.30
CA ALA A 67 11.49 -12.08 -13.21
C ALA A 67 12.04 -11.56 -11.87
N LEU A 68 11.57 -10.41 -11.42
CA LEU A 68 11.96 -9.81 -10.14
C LEU A 68 11.51 -10.64 -8.94
N TYR A 69 10.29 -11.17 -8.97
CA TYR A 69 9.78 -12.09 -7.96
C TYR A 69 10.70 -13.32 -7.84
N ARG A 70 10.99 -14.00 -8.95
CA ARG A 70 11.88 -15.16 -8.95
C ARG A 70 13.28 -14.82 -8.43
N TRP A 71 13.80 -13.65 -8.79
CA TRP A 71 15.10 -13.19 -8.30
C TRP A 71 15.10 -13.02 -6.78
N ILE A 72 14.09 -12.37 -6.20
CA ILE A 72 13.99 -12.22 -4.73
C ILE A 72 13.89 -13.59 -4.07
N LYS A 73 13.01 -14.46 -4.55
CA LYS A 73 12.81 -15.80 -3.96
C LYS A 73 14.06 -16.68 -4.01
N THR A 74 14.95 -16.43 -4.97
CA THR A 74 16.25 -17.10 -5.05
C THR A 74 17.28 -16.47 -4.12
N THR A 75 17.27 -15.14 -3.99
CA THR A 75 18.27 -14.39 -3.22
C THR A 75 17.96 -14.37 -1.72
N ASP A 76 16.69 -14.23 -1.37
CA ASP A 76 16.17 -14.26 0.00
C ASP A 76 14.88 -15.10 0.08
N PRO A 77 15.02 -16.43 0.21
CA PRO A 77 13.86 -17.32 0.32
C PRO A 77 13.14 -17.23 1.68
N THR A 78 13.68 -16.47 2.63
CA THR A 78 13.16 -16.43 4.00
C THR A 78 11.99 -15.46 4.17
N ARG A 79 11.85 -14.48 3.29
CA ARG A 79 10.80 -13.47 3.35
C ARG A 79 9.80 -13.65 2.22
N PRO A 80 8.50 -13.46 2.48
CA PRO A 80 7.50 -13.39 1.43
C PRO A 80 7.67 -12.13 0.58
N VAL A 81 7.17 -12.21 -0.64
CA VAL A 81 7.10 -11.10 -1.59
C VAL A 81 5.65 -10.69 -1.77
N GLN A 82 5.40 -9.39 -1.78
CA GLN A 82 4.09 -8.77 -2.02
C GLN A 82 4.11 -8.01 -3.34
N TYR A 83 3.05 -8.12 -4.12
CA TYR A 83 2.78 -7.24 -5.26
C TYR A 83 1.30 -7.26 -5.64
N GLU A 84 0.67 -6.08 -5.68
CA GLU A 84 -0.78 -5.92 -5.94
C GLU A 84 -1.14 -5.85 -7.43
N GLY A 85 -0.18 -5.51 -8.29
CA GLY A 85 -0.45 -5.29 -9.72
C GLY A 85 -1.00 -6.54 -10.42
N GLY A 86 -1.90 -6.31 -11.40
CA GLY A 86 -2.50 -7.37 -12.19
C GLY A 86 -3.63 -8.15 -11.49
N GLY A 87 -4.20 -7.61 -10.41
CA GLY A 87 -5.36 -8.19 -9.74
C GLY A 87 -5.10 -8.74 -8.35
N ALA A 88 -3.97 -8.40 -7.77
CA ALA A 88 -3.60 -8.69 -6.38
C ALA A 88 -3.29 -10.15 -6.04
N ASN A 89 -3.38 -11.08 -6.99
CA ASN A 89 -3.14 -12.52 -6.77
C ASN A 89 -2.37 -13.20 -7.90
N THR A 90 -1.52 -12.46 -8.60
CA THR A 90 -0.69 -13.00 -9.68
C THR A 90 0.37 -14.00 -9.17
N ALA A 91 1.16 -14.57 -10.06
CA ALA A 91 2.28 -15.43 -9.71
C ALA A 91 3.47 -14.66 -9.10
N ALA A 92 3.46 -13.33 -9.15
CA ALA A 92 4.51 -12.47 -8.61
C ALA A 92 4.27 -12.04 -7.16
N THR A 93 3.37 -12.70 -6.44
CA THR A 93 3.09 -12.40 -5.02
C THR A 93 2.85 -13.65 -4.20
N ASP A 94 3.39 -13.70 -2.99
CA ASP A 94 3.11 -14.73 -1.98
C ASP A 94 1.86 -14.40 -1.14
N ILE A 95 1.36 -13.19 -1.25
CA ILE A 95 0.27 -12.64 -0.44
C ILE A 95 -0.81 -12.10 -1.39
N VAL A 96 -2.08 -12.40 -1.15
CA VAL A 96 -3.17 -11.69 -1.82
C VAL A 96 -3.25 -10.30 -1.23
N CYS A 97 -2.96 -9.27 -2.02
CA CYS A 97 -2.78 -7.91 -1.50
C CYS A 97 -3.61 -6.87 -2.27
N PRO A 98 -4.94 -6.96 -2.26
CA PRO A 98 -5.79 -6.00 -2.96
C PRO A 98 -5.74 -4.62 -2.28
N MET A 99 -5.79 -3.58 -3.12
CA MET A 99 -5.87 -2.19 -2.69
C MET A 99 -7.33 -1.79 -2.52
N TYR A 100 -7.70 -1.25 -1.36
CA TYR A 100 -9.04 -0.73 -1.03
C TYR A 100 -10.20 -1.73 -1.20
N ALA A 101 -9.94 -3.03 -1.21
CA ALA A 101 -11.01 -4.02 -1.22
C ALA A 101 -11.89 -3.90 0.04
N ARG A 102 -13.21 -3.93 -0.13
CA ARG A 102 -14.16 -3.80 0.98
C ARG A 102 -14.34 -5.11 1.73
N VAL A 103 -14.92 -5.03 2.92
CA VAL A 103 -15.12 -6.23 3.76
C VAL A 103 -16.15 -7.18 3.16
N ASP A 104 -17.32 -6.67 2.80
CA ASP A 104 -18.50 -7.49 2.44
C ASP A 104 -19.02 -7.26 1.01
N CYS A 105 -18.48 -6.27 0.31
CA CYS A 105 -19.03 -5.86 -1.00
C CYS A 105 -17.95 -5.90 -2.08
N ASP A 106 -18.27 -6.52 -3.20
CA ASP A 106 -17.47 -6.43 -4.42
C ASP A 106 -17.54 -5.02 -5.00
N GLN A 107 -16.48 -4.61 -5.67
CA GLN A 107 -16.41 -3.34 -6.40
C GLN A 107 -16.24 -3.67 -7.89
N PRO A 108 -17.25 -3.38 -8.73
CA PRO A 108 -17.19 -3.68 -10.15
C PRO A 108 -16.32 -2.67 -10.89
N PHE A 109 -15.02 -2.94 -10.96
CA PHE A 109 -14.12 -2.21 -11.85
C PHE A 109 -14.03 -2.95 -13.18
N PRO A 110 -14.17 -2.26 -14.34
CA PRO A 110 -14.21 -2.92 -15.64
C PRO A 110 -12.95 -3.73 -15.98
N ALA A 111 -11.79 -3.25 -15.60
CA ALA A 111 -10.52 -3.87 -15.96
C ALA A 111 -10.08 -4.98 -14.99
N VAL A 112 -10.25 -4.76 -13.69
CA VAL A 112 -9.85 -5.69 -12.63
C VAL A 112 -10.88 -5.64 -11.51
N PRO A 113 -11.80 -6.62 -11.41
CA PRO A 113 -12.78 -6.66 -10.34
C PRO A 113 -12.08 -6.72 -8.97
N LYS A 114 -12.46 -5.82 -8.06
CA LYS A 114 -12.04 -5.88 -6.66
C LYS A 114 -13.10 -6.66 -5.88
N TRP A 115 -12.79 -7.92 -5.59
CA TRP A 115 -13.63 -8.74 -4.73
C TRP A 115 -13.56 -8.25 -3.29
N SER A 116 -14.62 -8.50 -2.51
CA SER A 116 -14.57 -8.29 -1.07
C SER A 116 -13.49 -9.18 -0.43
N ILE A 117 -12.90 -8.73 0.68
CA ILE A 117 -11.84 -9.51 1.33
C ILE A 117 -12.33 -10.88 1.79
N LYS A 118 -13.59 -10.99 2.21
CA LYS A 118 -14.20 -12.28 2.56
C LYS A 118 -14.38 -13.20 1.35
N LYS A 119 -14.72 -12.65 0.19
CA LYS A 119 -14.81 -13.43 -1.04
C LYS A 119 -13.46 -13.94 -1.49
N TRP A 120 -12.41 -13.10 -1.42
CA TRP A 120 -11.05 -13.51 -1.74
C TRP A 120 -10.62 -14.77 -0.99
N ILE A 121 -10.78 -14.78 0.33
CA ILE A 121 -10.39 -15.93 1.15
C ILE A 121 -11.31 -17.14 1.00
N GLY A 122 -12.48 -16.98 0.41
CA GLY A 122 -13.43 -18.05 0.10
C GLY A 122 -13.26 -18.69 -1.27
N MET A 123 -12.34 -18.19 -2.11
CA MET A 123 -12.08 -18.78 -3.43
C MET A 123 -11.45 -20.16 -3.31
N PRO A 124 -11.92 -21.18 -4.05
CA PRO A 124 -11.52 -22.58 -3.84
C PRO A 124 -10.02 -22.85 -3.98
N ASP A 125 -9.36 -22.17 -4.89
CA ASP A 125 -7.94 -22.41 -5.21
C ASP A 125 -7.00 -21.36 -4.60
N GLU A 126 -7.53 -20.42 -3.82
CA GLU A 126 -6.74 -19.37 -3.17
C GLU A 126 -6.45 -19.73 -1.72
N THR A 127 -5.20 -20.08 -1.44
CA THR A 127 -4.75 -20.52 -0.11
C THR A 127 -3.86 -19.51 0.61
N ARG A 128 -3.39 -18.47 -0.10
CA ARG A 128 -2.47 -17.45 0.44
C ARG A 128 -3.16 -16.59 1.50
N PRO A 129 -2.40 -16.03 2.45
CA PRO A 129 -2.92 -15.00 3.35
C PRO A 129 -3.28 -13.75 2.55
N LEU A 130 -4.19 -12.94 3.11
CA LEU A 130 -4.56 -11.65 2.55
C LEU A 130 -4.11 -10.53 3.48
N ILE A 131 -3.36 -9.58 2.92
CA ILE A 131 -3.01 -8.31 3.55
C ILE A 131 -3.39 -7.19 2.57
N LEU A 132 -4.23 -6.27 2.99
CA LEU A 132 -4.53 -5.11 2.16
C LEU A 132 -3.28 -4.23 2.03
N CYS A 133 -2.72 -4.11 0.81
CA CYS A 133 -1.54 -3.26 0.59
C CYS A 133 -1.86 -1.78 0.85
N GLU A 134 -3.10 -1.38 0.60
CA GLU A 134 -3.66 -0.10 1.03
C GLU A 134 -5.12 -0.26 1.42
N TYR A 135 -5.55 0.42 2.47
CA TYR A 135 -6.96 0.51 2.85
C TYR A 135 -7.23 1.73 3.73
N ALA A 136 -8.53 2.01 3.95
CA ALA A 136 -8.98 3.05 4.86
C ALA A 136 -8.30 4.41 4.57
N HIS A 137 -8.38 4.85 3.32
CA HIS A 137 -7.86 6.15 2.86
C HIS A 137 -8.34 7.28 3.78
N ALA A 138 -7.41 7.98 4.44
CA ALA A 138 -7.72 8.86 5.55
C ALA A 138 -7.88 10.34 5.16
N MET A 139 -7.95 10.67 3.87
CA MET A 139 -8.14 12.03 3.39
C MET A 139 -9.46 12.62 3.88
N GLY A 140 -9.41 13.74 4.59
CA GLY A 140 -10.60 14.39 5.12
C GLY A 140 -11.40 13.51 6.07
N ASN A 141 -12.69 13.32 5.82
CA ASN A 141 -13.58 12.48 6.63
C ASN A 141 -13.93 11.17 5.89
N SER A 142 -12.94 10.40 5.48
CA SER A 142 -13.11 9.19 4.66
C SER A 142 -12.78 7.87 5.35
N PHE A 143 -12.37 7.89 6.62
CA PHE A 143 -11.90 6.73 7.40
C PHE A 143 -13.03 5.81 7.92
N GLY A 144 -14.27 6.01 7.50
CA GLY A 144 -15.43 5.30 8.03
C GLY A 144 -15.40 3.78 7.82
N GLY A 145 -15.89 3.06 8.83
CA GLY A 145 -16.01 1.59 8.78
C GLY A 145 -14.73 0.83 9.12
N PHE A 146 -13.70 1.47 9.62
CA PHE A 146 -12.43 0.85 9.96
C PHE A 146 -12.55 -0.33 10.93
N ALA A 147 -13.40 -0.21 11.93
CA ALA A 147 -13.66 -1.29 12.89
C ALA A 147 -14.17 -2.58 12.25
N LYS A 148 -14.92 -2.51 11.11
CA LYS A 148 -15.40 -3.70 10.39
C LYS A 148 -14.26 -4.52 9.79
N TYR A 149 -13.21 -3.86 9.29
CA TYR A 149 -12.01 -4.55 8.81
C TYR A 149 -11.34 -5.32 9.94
N TRP A 150 -11.17 -4.67 11.09
CA TRP A 150 -10.52 -5.30 12.24
C TRP A 150 -11.34 -6.43 12.84
N GLN A 151 -12.67 -6.35 12.80
CA GLN A 151 -13.52 -7.48 13.14
C GLN A 151 -13.27 -8.65 12.17
N ALA A 152 -13.26 -8.40 10.87
CA ALA A 152 -13.00 -9.43 9.87
C ALA A 152 -11.59 -10.06 10.03
N PHE A 153 -10.57 -9.25 10.33
CA PHE A 153 -9.21 -9.77 10.59
C PHE A 153 -9.16 -10.68 11.81
N ARG A 154 -9.95 -10.41 12.84
CA ARG A 154 -10.05 -11.28 14.03
C ARG A 154 -10.83 -12.56 13.76
N ASP A 155 -11.88 -12.49 12.96
CA ASP A 155 -12.77 -13.61 12.66
C ASP A 155 -12.18 -14.61 11.67
N HIS A 156 -11.25 -14.16 10.82
CA HIS A 156 -10.73 -14.97 9.72
C HIS A 156 -9.20 -15.02 9.72
N PRO A 157 -8.57 -16.15 10.11
CA PRO A 157 -7.10 -16.24 10.26
C PRO A 157 -6.30 -15.91 8.97
N ARG A 158 -6.89 -16.07 7.79
CA ARG A 158 -6.24 -15.71 6.53
C ARG A 158 -6.28 -14.21 6.20
N LEU A 159 -7.15 -13.45 6.85
CA LEU A 159 -7.16 -11.98 6.79
C LEU A 159 -6.21 -11.43 7.84
N GLN A 160 -5.02 -11.03 7.44
CA GLN A 160 -3.94 -10.71 8.37
C GLN A 160 -3.72 -9.22 8.61
N GLY A 161 -4.54 -8.37 8.02
CA GLY A 161 -4.47 -6.94 8.24
C GLY A 161 -4.35 -6.12 6.97
N GLY A 162 -3.81 -4.92 7.11
CA GLY A 162 -3.60 -4.00 6.00
C GLY A 162 -2.82 -2.77 6.42
N PHE A 163 -2.43 -1.99 5.43
CA PHE A 163 -1.70 -0.73 5.60
C PHE A 163 -2.63 0.44 5.30
N VAL A 164 -2.84 1.30 6.28
CA VAL A 164 -3.65 2.52 6.10
C VAL A 164 -2.92 3.47 5.16
N TRP A 165 -3.60 4.00 4.17
CA TRP A 165 -3.12 5.12 3.37
C TRP A 165 -3.63 6.44 3.92
N ASP A 166 -2.78 7.30 4.58
CA ASP A 166 -1.42 6.89 4.92
C ASP A 166 -1.08 7.32 6.37
N TRP A 167 0.20 7.48 6.69
CA TRP A 167 0.62 7.77 8.05
C TRP A 167 0.61 9.26 8.36
N VAL A 168 1.17 10.11 7.48
CA VAL A 168 1.38 11.53 7.74
C VAL A 168 0.98 12.39 6.57
N ASP A 169 0.24 13.46 6.81
CA ASP A 169 -0.06 14.46 5.78
C ASP A 169 1.23 15.01 5.16
N GLN A 170 1.31 14.99 3.84
CA GLN A 170 2.50 15.40 3.08
C GLN A 170 2.42 16.89 2.69
N ALA A 171 2.09 17.76 3.65
CA ALA A 171 2.02 19.19 3.44
C ALA A 171 3.30 19.90 3.92
N LEU A 172 3.54 21.09 3.38
CA LEU A 172 4.64 21.96 3.76
C LEU A 172 4.10 23.21 4.47
N THR A 173 4.85 23.71 5.44
CA THR A 173 4.47 24.99 6.11
C THR A 173 4.63 26.16 5.15
N LYS A 174 3.58 26.97 5.01
CA LYS A 174 3.57 28.26 4.30
C LYS A 174 2.92 29.33 5.15
N LYS A 175 3.21 30.59 4.89
CA LYS A 175 2.57 31.73 5.54
C LYS A 175 1.62 32.41 4.56
N ASP A 176 0.46 32.82 5.06
CA ASP A 176 -0.48 33.67 4.34
C ASP A 176 -0.01 35.15 4.28
N GLU A 177 -0.78 36.02 3.64
CA GLU A 177 -0.49 37.45 3.52
C GLU A 177 -0.43 38.19 4.88
N ASN A 178 -1.05 37.62 5.90
CA ASN A 178 -1.06 38.13 7.26
C ASN A 178 0.07 37.57 8.14
N GLY A 179 0.90 36.67 7.57
CA GLY A 179 1.99 36.01 8.28
C GLY A 179 1.59 34.77 9.09
N ASN A 180 0.33 34.33 9.01
CA ASN A 180 -0.14 33.10 9.69
C ASN A 180 0.37 31.87 8.97
N ALA A 181 0.90 30.92 9.74
CA ALA A 181 1.33 29.63 9.18
C ALA A 181 0.13 28.72 8.88
N PHE A 182 0.19 28.01 7.76
CA PHE A 182 -0.76 26.98 7.39
C PHE A 182 -0.07 25.82 6.67
N TRP A 183 -0.74 24.67 6.57
CA TRP A 183 -0.27 23.51 5.82
C TRP A 183 -0.67 23.67 4.36
N ALA A 184 0.32 23.88 3.50
CA ALA A 184 0.15 24.11 2.07
C ALA A 184 0.29 22.80 1.29
N TYR A 185 -0.48 22.69 0.21
CA TYR A 185 -0.53 21.51 -0.66
C TYR A 185 -0.49 21.89 -2.14
N GLY A 186 -0.84 20.98 -3.04
CA GLY A 186 -0.73 21.18 -4.49
C GLY A 186 -1.48 22.40 -4.98
N GLY A 187 -0.79 23.29 -5.68
CA GLY A 187 -1.27 24.56 -6.19
C GLY A 187 -0.93 25.77 -5.32
N ASP A 188 -0.71 25.59 -4.02
CA ASP A 188 -0.41 26.70 -3.09
C ASP A 188 0.95 27.35 -3.37
N PHE A 189 1.83 26.66 -4.06
CA PHE A 189 3.16 27.15 -4.49
C PHE A 189 3.18 27.64 -5.94
N GLY A 190 2.03 27.71 -6.61
CA GLY A 190 1.93 28.09 -8.00
C GLY A 190 2.26 26.96 -8.97
N ASP A 191 2.44 25.74 -8.48
CA ASP A 191 2.73 24.52 -9.23
C ASP A 191 1.54 24.11 -10.09
N LYS A 192 1.82 23.68 -11.33
CA LYS A 192 0.84 23.20 -12.32
C LYS A 192 1.52 22.16 -13.23
N PRO A 193 0.87 20.98 -13.47
CA PRO A 193 -0.36 20.49 -12.82
C PRO A 193 -0.16 20.15 -11.35
N ASN A 194 -1.27 19.98 -10.61
CA ASN A 194 -1.25 19.51 -9.21
C ASN A 194 -2.55 18.77 -8.87
N ASP A 195 -2.53 17.98 -7.81
CA ASP A 195 -3.67 17.18 -7.31
C ASP A 195 -4.29 17.78 -6.03
N ARG A 196 -4.04 19.07 -5.78
CA ARG A 196 -4.58 19.81 -4.60
C ARG A 196 -4.26 19.10 -3.29
N GLN A 197 -5.28 18.84 -2.47
CA GLN A 197 -5.17 18.21 -1.15
C GLN A 197 -4.97 16.69 -1.21
N PHE A 198 -4.75 16.08 -2.35
CA PHE A 198 -4.61 14.62 -2.47
C PHE A 198 -3.37 14.05 -1.76
N CYS A 199 -2.49 14.90 -1.26
CA CYS A 199 -1.35 14.55 -0.40
C CYS A 199 -1.65 14.63 1.11
N LEU A 200 -2.90 14.98 1.51
CA LEU A 200 -3.33 15.10 2.90
C LEU A 200 -4.16 13.87 3.30
N ASN A 201 -3.50 12.74 3.43
CA ASN A 201 -4.13 11.43 3.69
C ASN A 201 -3.73 10.84 5.05
N GLY A 202 -2.99 11.61 5.86
CA GLY A 202 -2.36 11.11 7.06
C GLY A 202 -3.31 10.80 8.21
N LEU A 203 -2.93 9.85 9.06
CA LEU A 203 -3.49 9.68 10.40
C LEU A 203 -2.96 10.75 11.37
N VAL A 204 -1.91 11.45 10.98
CA VAL A 204 -1.34 12.59 11.71
C VAL A 204 -1.06 13.76 10.78
N PHE A 205 -1.09 14.97 11.31
CA PHE A 205 -0.66 16.19 10.63
C PHE A 205 0.85 16.17 10.32
N PRO A 206 1.37 17.07 9.47
CA PRO A 206 2.80 17.14 9.16
C PRO A 206 3.70 17.29 10.39
N ASP A 207 3.23 17.95 11.45
CA ASP A 207 3.92 18.10 12.73
C ASP A 207 3.75 16.91 13.68
N ARG A 208 3.07 15.86 13.23
CA ARG A 208 2.73 14.64 13.98
C ARG A 208 1.63 14.79 15.02
N THR A 209 0.92 15.93 15.06
CA THR A 209 -0.31 16.05 15.84
C THR A 209 -1.35 15.07 15.32
N PRO A 210 -2.03 14.28 16.18
CA PRO A 210 -3.00 13.28 15.76
C PRO A 210 -4.23 13.87 15.05
N HIS A 211 -4.64 13.26 13.93
CA HIS A 211 -5.99 13.41 13.41
C HIS A 211 -7.00 12.60 14.24
N PRO A 212 -8.28 12.91 14.24
CA PRO A 212 -9.32 12.10 14.90
C PRO A 212 -9.31 10.64 14.48
N ALA A 213 -8.99 10.35 13.21
CA ALA A 213 -8.90 9.01 12.66
C ALA A 213 -7.84 8.13 13.37
N LEU A 214 -6.77 8.72 13.90
CA LEU A 214 -5.75 7.96 14.63
C LEU A 214 -6.32 7.32 15.89
N TYR A 215 -7.19 7.99 16.62
CA TYR A 215 -7.82 7.45 17.82
C TYR A 215 -8.77 6.28 17.50
N GLU A 216 -9.49 6.35 16.38
CA GLU A 216 -10.30 5.22 15.89
C GLU A 216 -9.40 4.04 15.51
N ALA A 217 -8.32 4.29 14.77
CA ALA A 217 -7.35 3.26 14.42
C ALA A 217 -6.76 2.59 15.66
N GLN A 218 -6.31 3.37 16.64
CA GLN A 218 -5.77 2.88 17.91
C GLN A 218 -6.79 1.98 18.63
N ARG A 219 -8.05 2.43 18.74
CA ARG A 219 -9.11 1.66 19.40
C ARG A 219 -9.41 0.35 18.67
N ALA A 220 -9.52 0.39 17.34
CA ALA A 220 -9.82 -0.80 16.56
C ALA A 220 -8.68 -1.82 16.57
N GLN A 221 -7.43 -1.36 16.67
CA GLN A 221 -6.23 -2.21 16.66
C GLN A 221 -5.84 -2.75 18.04
N GLN A 222 -6.43 -2.27 19.11
CA GLN A 222 -6.08 -2.74 20.47
C GLN A 222 -6.33 -4.22 20.65
N PHE A 223 -5.43 -4.89 21.37
CA PHE A 223 -5.54 -6.33 21.68
C PHE A 223 -6.47 -6.63 22.88
N PHE A 224 -6.68 -5.64 23.74
CA PHE A 224 -7.47 -5.79 24.96
C PHE A 224 -8.69 -4.87 24.91
N THR A 225 -9.84 -5.40 25.32
CA THR A 225 -11.09 -4.65 25.50
C THR A 225 -11.32 -4.45 27.00
N PHE A 226 -11.55 -3.22 27.42
CA PHE A 226 -11.86 -2.86 28.81
C PHE A 226 -13.32 -2.47 28.92
#